data_690564f0f62ddf2e08b654b48122697e
#
_entry.id   690564f0f62ddf2e08b654b48122697e
#
_cell.length_a   1.000
_cell.length_b   1.000
_cell.length_c   1.000
_cell.angle_alpha   90.00
_cell.angle_beta   90.00
_cell.angle_gamma   90.00
#
_symmetry.space_group_name_H-M   'P 1'
#
loop_
_entity.id
_entity.type
_entity.pdbx_description
1 polymer ?
#
loop_
_entity_poly.entity_id
_entity_poly.type
_entity_poly.pdbx_seq_one_letter_code
_entity_poly.pdbx_strand_id
1 'polypeptide(L)'
;TQSKIAKLILTYGETESATLREALAVYTETMLANTKKELKAYLENNESGHTSAHNEAAPTHSEQPDNNSASFVYEPILPIIREDNRIQEIASPEDLLFLASQVLDGNEIYHFDLLLGALVQWDRQQDTKQISQWAPILQRAYKLLMSGGSSRNGLLDQLMATFLLDYAKLLVKRFPKEAKELSDLHQKMVQKDELQKGKWNYRNLQKLTIRQKTNQKEKCPVHKQLLCRTLDLLESKEKPLPLLSTPTHTPMFIAPATLVERLKQYQQANTEPDDMDMQIALSRVALDNSSQELPIILQDLKEEYQRLLSFLLGAEDVLPQAPFTHPSWWMTAGLIKSPETIYSEFKDFSYNKGPREFLTGNFTWRTYLRTHSYTDYNKKVVEWTSATLTFDIPESKNSHVVNKDEYNERISYHSYDSHPLVVEMYPLIERFDDIQNDLPRLAWLTPNMPEPLLVWCIRSAIYDPMLNEVREIGITKATIEALHQLRHTWHEASYILEASCMLVADKTSRSYAAEIWIDRVSKGCIDSKRIGTILGSHQHTGWGPLKRLTDLIQQQMMNVSPLHNRELESLIVAMLAGLPEKPIKDLKKLLEIYAELLSINHSKAKDEQVLHLLNVWKGVANLKKAVANIQH
;
A
#
# COMPACT_ATOMS: atom_id res chain seq x y z
N THR A 1 13.74 3.62 -9.97
CA THR A 1 14.92 2.72 -10.03
C THR A 1 15.60 2.82 -11.40
N GLN A 2 14.88 2.67 -12.52
CA GLN A 2 15.44 2.73 -13.88
C GLN A 2 16.20 4.05 -14.15
N SER A 3 15.64 5.20 -13.80
CA SER A 3 16.30 6.50 -13.97
C SER A 3 17.59 6.65 -13.14
N LYS A 4 17.67 6.02 -11.96
CA LYS A 4 18.92 6.01 -11.16
C LYS A 4 19.98 5.12 -11.81
N ILE A 5 19.58 3.96 -12.33
CA ILE A 5 20.46 3.06 -13.06
C ILE A 5 20.95 3.72 -14.35
N ALA A 6 20.05 4.37 -15.11
CA ALA A 6 20.42 5.12 -16.31
C ALA A 6 21.47 6.21 -16.00
N LYS A 7 21.30 6.97 -14.93
CA LYS A 7 22.29 7.97 -14.51
C LYS A 7 23.63 7.35 -14.13
N LEU A 8 23.65 6.20 -13.49
CA LEU A 8 24.90 5.49 -13.18
C LEU A 8 25.59 5.03 -14.46
N ILE A 9 24.82 4.49 -15.40
CA ILE A 9 25.35 4.07 -16.72
C ILE A 9 25.92 5.27 -17.48
N LEU A 10 25.20 6.40 -17.52
CA LEU A 10 25.65 7.63 -18.18
C LEU A 10 26.91 8.24 -17.52
N THR A 11 27.09 8.02 -16.21
CA THR A 11 28.19 8.59 -15.45
C THR A 11 29.46 7.73 -15.51
N TYR A 12 29.30 6.40 -15.50
CA TYR A 12 30.39 5.45 -15.32
C TYR A 12 30.48 4.38 -16.41
N GLY A 13 29.47 4.28 -17.30
CA GLY A 13 29.44 3.29 -18.35
C GLY A 13 30.27 3.74 -19.56
N GLU A 14 30.98 2.79 -20.18
CA GLU A 14 31.63 2.99 -21.43
C GLU A 14 30.68 2.65 -22.59
N THR A 15 30.47 3.59 -23.51
CA THR A 15 29.53 3.42 -24.63
C THR A 15 29.92 2.29 -25.56
N GLU A 16 31.19 1.89 -25.58
CA GLU A 16 31.74 0.80 -26.42
C GLU A 16 31.73 -0.57 -25.74
N SER A 17 31.34 -0.65 -24.46
CA SER A 17 31.30 -1.92 -23.72
C SER A 17 30.22 -2.86 -24.28
N ALA A 18 30.66 -3.93 -24.92
CA ALA A 18 29.77 -4.98 -25.48
C ALA A 18 28.92 -5.66 -24.38
N THR A 19 29.53 -5.95 -23.25
CA THR A 19 28.87 -6.56 -22.09
C THR A 19 27.75 -5.67 -21.49
N LEU A 20 27.97 -4.36 -21.48
CA LEU A 20 26.94 -3.41 -21.00
C LEU A 20 25.78 -3.32 -22.00
N ARG A 21 26.06 -3.34 -23.30
CA ARG A 21 25.05 -3.35 -24.36
C ARG A 21 24.21 -4.62 -24.33
N GLU A 22 24.83 -5.78 -24.21
CA GLU A 22 24.15 -7.07 -24.11
C GLU A 22 23.24 -7.09 -22.86
N ALA A 23 23.74 -6.63 -21.71
CA ALA A 23 22.94 -6.53 -20.49
C ALA A 23 21.75 -5.56 -20.66
N LEU A 24 21.92 -4.43 -21.35
CA LEU A 24 20.85 -3.48 -21.62
C LEU A 24 19.85 -3.99 -22.65
N ALA A 25 20.29 -4.77 -23.63
CA ALA A 25 19.41 -5.33 -24.68
C ALA A 25 18.30 -6.21 -24.08
N VAL A 26 18.63 -7.00 -23.06
CA VAL A 26 17.66 -7.85 -22.34
C VAL A 26 16.50 -7.04 -21.73
N TYR A 27 16.77 -5.80 -21.32
CA TYR A 27 15.78 -4.94 -20.67
C TYR A 27 15.18 -3.88 -21.59
N THR A 28 15.56 -3.85 -22.86
CA THR A 28 15.16 -2.79 -23.81
C THR A 28 13.63 -2.70 -23.92
N GLU A 29 12.94 -3.83 -23.93
CA GLU A 29 11.47 -3.84 -24.03
C GLU A 29 10.78 -3.33 -22.76
N THR A 30 11.39 -3.51 -21.59
CA THR A 30 10.86 -3.11 -20.29
C THR A 30 11.32 -1.74 -19.81
N MET A 31 12.19 -1.07 -20.58
CA MET A 31 12.67 0.27 -20.23
C MET A 31 11.63 1.34 -20.52
N LEU A 32 11.49 2.27 -19.57
CA LEU A 32 10.70 3.48 -19.75
C LEU A 32 11.21 4.32 -20.93
N ALA A 33 10.30 4.98 -21.66
CA ALA A 33 10.62 5.77 -22.85
C ALA A 33 11.72 6.82 -22.61
N ASN A 34 11.72 7.49 -21.44
CA ASN A 34 12.78 8.42 -21.05
C ASN A 34 14.11 7.73 -20.80
N THR A 35 14.10 6.55 -20.17
CA THR A 35 15.31 5.75 -19.94
C THR A 35 15.91 5.28 -21.28
N LYS A 36 15.08 4.85 -22.22
CA LYS A 36 15.52 4.53 -23.60
C LYS A 36 16.15 5.74 -24.28
N LYS A 37 15.54 6.92 -24.15
CA LYS A 37 16.05 8.16 -24.72
C LYS A 37 17.38 8.58 -24.10
N GLU A 38 17.51 8.48 -22.78
CA GLU A 38 18.77 8.80 -22.07
C GLU A 38 19.89 7.81 -22.41
N LEU A 39 19.57 6.53 -22.59
CA LEU A 39 20.53 5.46 -22.92
C LEU A 39 20.66 5.20 -24.43
N LYS A 40 20.15 6.07 -25.29
CA LYS A 40 20.12 5.91 -26.75
C LYS A 40 21.50 5.54 -27.34
N ALA A 41 22.55 6.20 -26.87
CA ALA A 41 23.93 5.95 -27.34
C ALA A 41 24.44 4.54 -27.03
N TYR A 42 23.86 3.87 -26.03
CA TYR A 42 24.18 2.50 -25.64
C TYR A 42 23.27 1.45 -26.32
N LEU A 43 22.10 1.86 -26.82
CA LEU A 43 21.10 0.98 -27.42
C LEU A 43 21.16 0.95 -28.97
N GLU A 44 21.64 2.03 -29.61
CA GLU A 44 21.76 2.10 -31.06
C GLU A 44 23.03 1.39 -31.50
N ASN A 45 22.88 0.29 -32.26
CA ASN A 45 23.97 -0.35 -32.98
C ASN A 45 24.34 0.51 -34.19
N ASN A 46 25.62 0.75 -34.39
CA ASN A 46 26.14 1.04 -35.72
C ASN A 46 25.98 -0.24 -36.55
N GLU A 47 24.83 -0.43 -37.18
CA GLU A 47 24.66 -1.43 -38.22
C GLU A 47 25.46 -1.00 -39.46
N SER A 48 26.67 -1.50 -39.54
CA SER A 48 27.37 -1.65 -40.81
C SER A 48 27.48 -3.15 -41.14
N GLY A 49 26.60 -3.59 -42.01
CA GLY A 49 26.81 -4.80 -42.82
C GLY A 49 26.05 -6.05 -42.38
N HIS A 50 24.87 -6.24 -42.92
CA HIS A 50 24.59 -7.39 -43.79
C HIS A 50 23.18 -7.24 -44.39
N THR A 51 23.18 -6.93 -45.68
CA THR A 51 22.05 -7.02 -46.60
C THR A 51 21.63 -8.47 -46.77
N SER A 52 20.36 -8.76 -46.55
CA SER A 52 19.69 -9.86 -47.24
C SER A 52 18.31 -9.37 -47.68
N ALA A 53 18.20 -9.19 -48.98
CA ALA A 53 16.99 -8.86 -49.68
C ALA A 53 16.02 -10.04 -49.66
N HIS A 54 14.77 -9.78 -49.34
CA HIS A 54 13.64 -10.49 -49.92
C HIS A 54 12.54 -9.50 -50.27
N ASN A 55 12.40 -9.31 -51.58
CA ASN A 55 11.21 -8.75 -52.22
C ASN A 55 10.04 -9.70 -52.01
N GLU A 56 8.88 -9.14 -51.72
CA GLU A 56 7.65 -9.56 -52.37
C GLU A 56 6.51 -8.56 -52.15
N ALA A 57 6.07 -8.06 -53.27
CA ALA A 57 4.74 -7.77 -53.77
C ALA A 57 3.68 -7.15 -52.81
N ALA A 58 3.29 -5.95 -53.18
CA ALA A 58 2.04 -5.33 -52.77
C ALA A 58 0.82 -6.05 -53.37
N PRO A 59 -0.27 -6.14 -52.67
CA PRO A 59 -1.60 -6.26 -53.27
C PRO A 59 -2.45 -5.02 -53.02
N THR A 60 -3.08 -4.68 -54.09
CA THR A 60 -4.13 -3.76 -54.45
C THR A 60 -5.22 -3.56 -53.40
N HIS A 61 -5.70 -2.31 -53.33
CA HIS A 61 -6.87 -1.83 -52.66
C HIS A 61 -8.15 -2.66 -52.92
N SER A 62 -8.86 -2.99 -51.82
CA SER A 62 -10.30 -3.10 -51.82
C SER A 62 -10.84 -2.48 -50.53
N GLU A 63 -11.60 -1.44 -50.71
CA GLU A 63 -12.37 -0.79 -49.64
C GLU A 63 -13.39 -1.76 -49.06
N GLN A 64 -13.34 -1.96 -47.73
CA GLN A 64 -14.46 -2.48 -46.94
C GLN A 64 -14.53 -1.73 -45.61
N PRO A 65 -15.72 -1.55 -45.00
CA PRO A 65 -15.98 -0.54 -43.99
C PRO A 65 -15.38 -0.87 -42.64
N ASP A 66 -14.91 0.20 -41.99
CA ASP A 66 -14.32 0.25 -40.66
C ASP A 66 -15.11 -0.49 -39.58
N ASN A 67 -14.60 -1.62 -39.18
CA ASN A 67 -14.83 -2.22 -37.86
C ASN A 67 -13.49 -2.66 -37.28
N ASN A 68 -12.55 -1.71 -37.15
CA ASN A 68 -11.27 -1.94 -36.52
C ASN A 68 -11.34 -1.57 -35.03
N SER A 69 -12.05 -2.38 -34.24
CA SER A 69 -11.67 -2.55 -32.84
C SER A 69 -10.39 -3.40 -32.82
N ALA A 70 -9.25 -2.75 -32.96
CA ALA A 70 -7.98 -3.41 -32.69
C ALA A 70 -8.05 -4.00 -31.28
N SER A 71 -8.15 -5.32 -31.17
CA SER A 71 -8.09 -6.00 -29.89
C SER A 71 -6.67 -5.85 -29.37
N PHE A 72 -6.51 -5.03 -28.32
CA PHE A 72 -5.23 -4.92 -27.63
C PHE A 72 -4.94 -6.19 -26.83
N VAL A 73 -3.71 -6.66 -26.89
CA VAL A 73 -3.24 -7.75 -26.07
C VAL A 73 -2.72 -7.14 -24.76
N TYR A 74 -3.39 -7.47 -23.65
CA TYR A 74 -2.92 -7.08 -22.34
C TYR A 74 -1.79 -7.98 -21.85
N GLU A 75 -0.90 -7.41 -21.06
CA GLU A 75 0.12 -8.19 -20.36
C GLU A 75 -0.52 -9.13 -19.33
N PRO A 76 -0.05 -10.36 -19.21
CA PRO A 76 -0.60 -11.29 -18.24
C PRO A 76 -0.32 -10.79 -16.82
N ILE A 77 -1.34 -10.85 -15.97
CA ILE A 77 -1.17 -10.62 -14.53
C ILE A 77 -0.51 -11.87 -13.96
N LEU A 78 0.70 -11.71 -13.46
CA LEU A 78 1.42 -12.81 -12.83
C LEU A 78 0.72 -13.25 -11.54
N PRO A 79 0.64 -14.57 -11.26
CA PRO A 79 0.11 -15.06 -9.99
C PRO A 79 0.82 -14.44 -8.79
N ILE A 80 0.07 -14.26 -7.69
CA ILE A 80 0.62 -13.75 -6.43
C ILE A 80 1.63 -14.76 -5.85
N ILE A 81 1.28 -16.04 -5.92
CA ILE A 81 2.12 -17.14 -5.43
C ILE A 81 2.95 -17.71 -6.57
N ARG A 82 4.26 -17.57 -6.46
CA ARG A 82 5.23 -18.10 -7.42
C ARG A 82 6.47 -18.59 -6.68
N GLU A 83 7.24 -19.49 -7.30
CA GLU A 83 8.46 -20.02 -6.70
C GLU A 83 9.54 -18.93 -6.52
N ASP A 84 9.61 -17.96 -7.43
CA ASP A 84 10.60 -16.87 -7.40
C ASP A 84 10.35 -15.85 -6.28
N ASN A 85 9.13 -15.79 -5.71
CA ASN A 85 8.80 -14.90 -4.60
C ASN A 85 8.51 -15.64 -3.29
N ARG A 86 8.83 -16.94 -3.22
CA ARG A 86 8.72 -17.73 -1.99
C ARG A 86 9.72 -17.24 -0.96
N ILE A 87 9.25 -17.01 0.26
CA ILE A 87 10.11 -16.67 1.40
C ILE A 87 10.84 -17.92 1.83
N GLN A 88 12.15 -17.81 2.00
CA GLN A 88 12.96 -18.92 2.51
C GLN A 88 12.52 -19.27 3.93
N GLU A 89 12.22 -20.54 4.14
CA GLU A 89 11.84 -21.05 5.46
C GLU A 89 13.02 -20.97 6.44
N ILE A 90 12.71 -20.64 7.68
CA ILE A 90 13.69 -20.68 8.76
C ILE A 90 13.82 -22.15 9.19
N ALA A 91 14.92 -22.78 8.79
CA ALA A 91 15.11 -24.21 8.93
C ALA A 91 15.88 -24.61 10.20
N SER A 92 16.47 -23.64 10.90
CA SER A 92 17.31 -23.89 12.07
C SER A 92 17.28 -22.75 13.08
N PRO A 93 17.70 -22.99 14.34
CA PRO A 93 17.92 -21.92 15.31
C PRO A 93 19.01 -20.92 14.90
N GLU A 94 19.97 -21.29 14.07
CA GLU A 94 20.98 -20.41 13.50
C GLU A 94 20.35 -19.42 12.52
N ASP A 95 19.45 -19.90 11.66
CA ASP A 95 18.69 -19.04 10.73
C ASP A 95 17.79 -18.06 11.50
N LEU A 96 17.19 -18.52 12.63
CA LEU A 96 16.43 -17.65 13.53
C LEU A 96 17.29 -16.48 14.05
N LEU A 97 18.51 -16.76 14.53
CA LEU A 97 19.43 -15.74 15.03
C LEU A 97 19.85 -14.77 13.92
N PHE A 98 20.11 -15.30 12.73
CA PHE A 98 20.41 -14.46 11.56
C PHE A 98 19.24 -13.52 11.23
N LEU A 99 18.02 -14.04 11.16
CA LEU A 99 16.81 -13.24 10.94
C LEU A 99 16.63 -12.18 12.04
N ALA A 100 16.76 -12.58 13.32
CA ALA A 100 16.65 -11.66 14.45
C ALA A 100 17.69 -10.52 14.40
N SER A 101 18.86 -10.78 13.82
CA SER A 101 19.87 -9.74 13.63
C SER A 101 19.48 -8.70 12.59
N GLN A 102 18.60 -9.03 11.65
CA GLN A 102 18.17 -8.16 10.53
C GLN A 102 16.87 -7.40 10.82
N VAL A 103 16.02 -7.92 11.70
CA VAL A 103 14.66 -7.38 11.91
C VAL A 103 14.64 -5.91 12.34
N LEU A 104 15.65 -5.45 13.06
CA LEU A 104 15.77 -4.06 13.50
C LEU A 104 16.47 -3.15 12.48
N ASP A 105 17.01 -3.70 11.41
CA ASP A 105 17.62 -2.94 10.31
C ASP A 105 16.59 -2.53 9.24
N GLY A 106 15.35 -3.05 9.31
CA GLY A 106 14.19 -2.63 8.51
C GLY A 106 14.27 -2.95 7.01
N ASN A 107 15.13 -3.89 6.60
CA ASN A 107 15.43 -4.14 5.19
C ASN A 107 14.26 -4.77 4.44
N GLU A 108 13.52 -5.70 5.07
CA GLU A 108 12.41 -6.42 4.44
C GLU A 108 11.14 -6.31 5.28
N ILE A 109 10.02 -6.07 4.61
CA ILE A 109 8.74 -5.85 5.29
C ILE A 109 8.32 -7.08 6.08
N TYR A 110 8.54 -8.28 5.53
CA TYR A 110 8.10 -9.55 6.11
C TYR A 110 8.97 -10.05 7.28
N HIS A 111 10.16 -9.49 7.51
CA HIS A 111 11.07 -9.95 8.57
C HIS A 111 10.44 -9.88 9.96
N PHE A 112 9.57 -8.89 10.21
CA PHE A 112 8.87 -8.74 11.48
C PHE A 112 8.01 -9.98 11.80
N ASP A 113 7.09 -10.33 10.89
CA ASP A 113 6.15 -11.44 11.08
C ASP A 113 6.85 -12.80 10.95
N LEU A 114 7.84 -12.90 10.07
CA LEU A 114 8.64 -14.11 9.92
C LEU A 114 9.42 -14.44 11.21
N LEU A 115 9.97 -13.41 11.89
CA LEU A 115 10.65 -13.60 13.18
C LEU A 115 9.69 -14.14 14.24
N LEU A 116 8.46 -13.65 14.32
CA LEU A 116 7.49 -14.12 15.30
C LEU A 116 7.16 -15.60 15.06
N GLY A 117 6.89 -15.97 13.81
CA GLY A 117 6.66 -17.37 13.43
C GLY A 117 7.86 -18.28 13.73
N ALA A 118 9.06 -17.81 13.39
CA ALA A 118 10.30 -18.56 13.64
C ALA A 118 10.59 -18.74 15.14
N LEU A 119 10.33 -17.72 15.97
CA LEU A 119 10.46 -17.83 17.42
C LEU A 119 9.51 -18.89 17.98
N VAL A 120 8.24 -18.88 17.56
CA VAL A 120 7.26 -19.89 17.99
C VAL A 120 7.73 -21.30 17.63
N GLN A 121 8.36 -21.47 16.47
CA GLN A 121 8.83 -22.78 15.99
C GLN A 121 10.12 -23.23 16.67
N TRP A 122 11.11 -22.33 16.83
CA TRP A 122 12.49 -22.70 17.15
C TRP A 122 12.96 -22.32 18.56
N ASP A 123 12.20 -21.51 19.33
CA ASP A 123 12.60 -21.05 20.67
C ASP A 123 13.09 -22.20 21.58
N ARG A 124 12.36 -23.31 21.59
CA ARG A 124 12.66 -24.47 22.48
C ARG A 124 13.77 -25.38 21.98
N GLN A 125 14.22 -25.14 20.76
CA GLN A 125 15.27 -25.97 20.13
C GLN A 125 16.63 -25.27 20.16
N GLN A 126 16.70 -24.04 20.69
CA GLN A 126 17.96 -23.33 20.86
C GLN A 126 18.88 -24.02 21.88
N ASP A 127 20.13 -24.13 21.54
CA ASP A 127 21.16 -24.64 22.45
C ASP A 127 21.75 -23.52 23.33
N THR A 128 22.57 -23.93 24.30
CA THR A 128 23.19 -23.00 25.28
C THR A 128 24.12 -21.96 24.64
N LYS A 129 24.74 -22.28 23.49
CA LYS A 129 25.64 -21.36 22.80
C LYS A 129 24.83 -20.30 22.04
N GLN A 130 23.70 -20.68 21.49
CA GLN A 130 22.80 -19.77 20.76
C GLN A 130 22.19 -18.72 21.68
N ILE A 131 21.93 -19.03 22.94
CA ILE A 131 21.39 -18.07 23.92
C ILE A 131 22.31 -16.85 24.09
N SER A 132 23.63 -17.04 24.17
CA SER A 132 24.56 -15.92 24.29
C SER A 132 24.63 -15.06 23.03
N GLN A 133 24.34 -15.61 21.85
CA GLN A 133 24.34 -14.89 20.58
C GLN A 133 23.20 -13.85 20.44
N TRP A 134 22.22 -13.86 21.34
CA TRP A 134 21.22 -12.80 21.42
C TRP A 134 21.75 -11.47 21.93
N ALA A 135 22.93 -11.43 22.60
CA ALA A 135 23.48 -10.21 23.20
C ALA A 135 23.70 -9.07 22.18
N PRO A 136 24.28 -9.27 21.00
CA PRO A 136 24.42 -8.23 19.98
C PRO A 136 23.06 -7.69 19.47
N ILE A 137 22.05 -8.58 19.31
CA ILE A 137 20.71 -8.23 18.88
C ILE A 137 20.04 -7.31 19.90
N LEU A 138 20.11 -7.71 21.18
CA LEU A 138 19.61 -6.92 22.29
C LEU A 138 20.32 -5.58 22.44
N GLN A 139 21.62 -5.53 22.21
CA GLN A 139 22.37 -4.27 22.24
C GLN A 139 21.82 -3.28 21.19
N ARG A 140 21.43 -3.75 20.00
CA ARG A 140 20.76 -2.94 18.98
C ARG A 140 19.39 -2.49 19.44
N ALA A 141 18.58 -3.40 20.01
CA ALA A 141 17.27 -3.06 20.55
C ALA A 141 17.36 -1.96 21.63
N TYR A 142 18.27 -2.06 22.57
CA TYR A 142 18.53 -1.02 23.56
C TYR A 142 18.96 0.30 22.93
N LYS A 143 19.87 0.27 21.96
CA LYS A 143 20.34 1.45 21.26
C LYS A 143 19.19 2.18 20.56
N LEU A 144 18.28 1.42 19.93
CA LEU A 144 17.09 1.94 19.28
C LEU A 144 16.16 2.61 20.30
N LEU A 145 15.84 1.94 21.40
CA LEU A 145 14.96 2.47 22.45
C LEU A 145 15.54 3.73 23.12
N MET A 146 16.84 3.77 23.34
CA MET A 146 17.50 4.90 23.99
C MET A 146 17.79 6.09 23.03
N SER A 147 17.68 5.91 21.73
CA SER A 147 17.86 6.99 20.75
C SER A 147 16.75 8.04 20.78
N GLY A 148 15.73 7.81 21.58
CA GLY A 148 14.67 8.78 21.85
C GLY A 148 13.70 9.01 20.72
N GLY A 149 13.46 7.99 19.87
CA GLY A 149 12.49 8.14 18.78
C GLY A 149 12.93 9.20 17.78
N SER A 150 14.20 9.14 17.35
CA SER A 150 14.59 9.95 16.21
C SER A 150 13.63 9.64 15.06
N SER A 151 13.29 10.62 14.26
CA SER A 151 12.37 10.51 13.11
C SER A 151 12.75 9.43 12.07
N ARG A 152 13.82 8.68 12.32
CA ARG A 152 14.31 7.58 11.46
C ARG A 152 13.83 6.21 11.86
N ASN A 153 13.39 6.01 13.11
CA ASN A 153 12.96 4.71 13.62
C ASN A 153 11.45 4.70 13.73
N GLY A 154 10.81 3.74 13.07
CA GLY A 154 9.37 3.54 13.12
C GLY A 154 8.89 3.14 14.52
N LEU A 155 7.61 3.25 14.76
CA LEU A 155 6.98 2.80 15.98
C LEU A 155 6.99 1.27 16.08
N LEU A 156 6.84 0.58 14.94
CA LEU A 156 6.94 -0.89 14.88
C LEU A 156 8.32 -1.39 15.29
N ASP A 157 9.39 -0.66 14.92
CA ASP A 157 10.74 -1.00 15.36
C ASP A 157 10.90 -0.85 16.88
N GLN A 158 10.25 0.15 17.49
CA GLN A 158 10.25 0.34 18.94
C GLN A 158 9.44 -0.76 19.65
N LEU A 159 8.30 -1.19 19.09
CA LEU A 159 7.52 -2.31 19.61
C LEU A 159 8.32 -3.62 19.51
N MET A 160 8.96 -3.88 18.38
CA MET A 160 9.82 -5.05 18.19
C MET A 160 11.01 -5.03 19.17
N ALA A 161 11.68 -3.91 19.33
CA ALA A 161 12.78 -3.77 20.30
C ALA A 161 12.30 -4.06 21.74
N THR A 162 11.11 -3.56 22.10
CA THR A 162 10.51 -3.83 23.43
C THR A 162 10.18 -5.30 23.60
N PHE A 163 9.61 -5.94 22.59
CA PHE A 163 9.33 -7.37 22.57
C PHE A 163 10.62 -8.21 22.75
N LEU A 164 11.69 -7.87 22.04
CA LEU A 164 12.98 -8.54 22.15
C LEU A 164 13.57 -8.41 23.57
N LEU A 165 13.34 -7.30 24.28
CA LEU A 165 13.71 -7.16 25.67
C LEU A 165 12.94 -8.12 26.57
N ASP A 166 11.64 -8.26 26.35
CA ASP A 166 10.83 -9.20 27.13
C ASP A 166 11.20 -10.64 26.82
N TYR A 167 11.49 -10.95 25.55
CA TYR A 167 12.01 -12.26 25.16
C TYR A 167 13.35 -12.56 25.85
N ALA A 168 14.26 -11.60 25.93
CA ALA A 168 15.51 -11.77 26.66
C ALA A 168 15.31 -12.03 28.15
N LYS A 169 14.36 -11.33 28.79
CA LYS A 169 13.98 -11.60 30.19
C LYS A 169 13.47 -13.04 30.35
N LEU A 170 12.72 -13.54 29.35
CA LEU A 170 12.27 -14.94 29.33
C LEU A 170 13.44 -15.92 29.22
N LEU A 171 14.42 -15.65 28.35
CA LEU A 171 15.64 -16.47 28.24
C LEU A 171 16.43 -16.45 29.53
N VAL A 172 16.64 -15.30 30.16
CA VAL A 172 17.33 -15.19 31.47
C VAL A 172 16.61 -15.99 32.56
N LYS A 173 15.28 -15.99 32.57
CA LYS A 173 14.46 -16.75 33.52
C LYS A 173 14.61 -18.26 33.32
N ARG A 174 14.69 -18.73 32.07
CA ARG A 174 14.79 -20.16 31.73
C ARG A 174 16.22 -20.69 31.86
N PHE A 175 17.20 -19.90 31.47
CA PHE A 175 18.61 -20.25 31.35
C PHE A 175 19.52 -19.26 32.10
N PRO A 176 19.41 -19.17 33.46
CA PRO A 176 20.05 -18.11 34.21
C PRO A 176 21.59 -18.12 34.15
N LYS A 177 22.21 -19.30 33.89
CA LYS A 177 23.66 -19.41 33.74
C LYS A 177 24.12 -19.02 32.35
N GLU A 178 23.47 -19.55 31.32
CA GLU A 178 23.81 -19.40 29.92
C GLU A 178 23.46 -17.99 29.40
N ALA A 179 22.40 -17.39 29.95
CA ALA A 179 21.95 -16.04 29.63
C ALA A 179 22.56 -14.94 30.52
N LYS A 180 23.66 -15.23 31.23
CA LYS A 180 24.31 -14.27 32.12
C LYS A 180 24.72 -13.00 31.39
N GLU A 181 25.28 -13.14 30.20
CA GLU A 181 25.66 -11.99 29.36
C GLU A 181 24.46 -11.09 29.02
N LEU A 182 23.27 -11.66 28.76
CA LEU A 182 22.04 -10.90 28.53
C LEU A 182 21.59 -10.16 29.78
N SER A 183 21.69 -10.79 30.95
CA SER A 183 21.39 -10.18 32.24
C SER A 183 22.33 -9.01 32.56
N ASP A 184 23.63 -9.21 32.38
CA ASP A 184 24.65 -8.17 32.63
C ASP A 184 24.45 -6.98 31.66
N LEU A 185 24.15 -7.26 30.40
CA LEU A 185 23.82 -6.23 29.41
C LEU A 185 22.57 -5.44 29.84
N HIS A 186 21.50 -6.13 30.26
CA HIS A 186 20.27 -5.48 30.72
C HIS A 186 20.56 -4.54 31.91
N GLN A 187 21.25 -5.01 32.94
CA GLN A 187 21.60 -4.20 34.11
C GLN A 187 22.41 -2.95 33.73
N LYS A 188 23.42 -3.11 32.88
CA LYS A 188 24.23 -2.00 32.36
C LYS A 188 23.38 -0.95 31.64
N MET A 189 22.42 -1.41 30.82
CA MET A 189 21.59 -0.50 30.05
C MET A 189 20.53 0.19 30.91
N VAL A 190 19.96 -0.50 31.91
CA VAL A 190 19.09 0.11 32.92
C VAL A 190 19.81 1.20 33.70
N GLN A 191 21.03 0.95 34.19
CA GLN A 191 21.84 1.97 34.86
C GLN A 191 22.09 3.19 33.99
N LYS A 192 22.39 2.97 32.70
CA LYS A 192 22.59 4.07 31.74
C LYS A 192 21.31 4.87 31.49
N ASP A 193 20.14 4.21 31.43
CA ASP A 193 18.84 4.86 31.27
C ASP A 193 18.48 5.69 32.51
N GLU A 194 18.71 5.18 33.71
CA GLU A 194 18.46 5.90 34.96
C GLU A 194 19.27 7.21 35.05
N LEU A 195 20.48 7.29 34.47
CA LEU A 195 21.25 8.53 34.36
C LEU A 195 20.58 9.58 33.44
N GLN A 196 19.61 9.17 32.63
CA GLN A 196 18.81 10.04 31.77
C GLN A 196 17.48 10.45 32.41
N LYS A 197 17.20 10.05 33.65
CA LYS A 197 15.98 10.37 34.36
C LYS A 197 15.72 11.89 34.37
N GLY A 198 14.50 12.25 33.98
CA GLY A 198 14.10 13.65 33.80
C GLY A 198 14.45 14.25 32.43
N LYS A 199 15.18 13.56 31.57
CA LYS A 199 15.41 13.96 30.18
C LYS A 199 14.38 13.32 29.24
N TRP A 200 14.20 13.90 28.07
CA TRP A 200 13.23 13.46 27.06
C TRP A 200 13.48 12.03 26.52
N ASN A 201 14.72 11.54 26.60
CA ASN A 201 15.10 10.20 26.16
C ASN A 201 15.04 9.12 27.26
N TYR A 202 14.60 9.46 28.48
CA TYR A 202 14.39 8.48 29.55
C TYR A 202 13.21 7.56 29.23
N ARG A 203 13.43 6.25 29.23
CA ARG A 203 12.44 5.23 28.86
C ARG A 203 11.93 4.38 30.01
N ASN A 204 12.58 4.44 31.17
CA ASN A 204 12.31 3.53 32.30
C ASN A 204 12.44 2.06 31.88
N LEU A 205 13.61 1.71 31.31
CA LEU A 205 13.87 0.37 30.77
C LEU A 205 13.62 -0.74 31.77
N GLN A 206 13.74 -0.47 33.07
CA GLN A 206 13.44 -1.43 34.13
C GLN A 206 11.97 -1.88 34.12
N LYS A 207 11.03 -0.96 33.84
CA LYS A 207 9.60 -1.20 33.82
C LYS A 207 9.04 -1.43 32.43
N LEU A 208 9.85 -1.21 31.38
CA LEU A 208 9.41 -1.33 30.02
C LEU A 208 9.06 -2.78 29.67
N THR A 209 7.87 -2.99 29.15
CA THR A 209 7.37 -4.28 28.65
C THR A 209 6.34 -4.04 27.55
N ILE A 210 6.27 -4.97 26.59
CA ILE A 210 5.26 -4.92 25.51
C ILE A 210 3.83 -4.99 26.06
N ARG A 211 3.63 -5.64 27.20
CA ARG A 211 2.33 -5.75 27.86
C ARG A 211 1.89 -4.48 28.62
N GLN A 212 2.73 -3.45 28.68
CA GLN A 212 2.41 -2.23 29.40
C GLN A 212 1.18 -1.56 28.76
N LYS A 213 0.13 -1.39 29.58
CA LYS A 213 -1.02 -0.57 29.20
C LYS A 213 -0.60 0.90 29.22
N THR A 214 -0.81 1.60 28.13
CA THR A 214 -0.60 3.04 28.06
C THR A 214 -1.92 3.74 28.34
N ASN A 215 -1.88 4.86 29.08
CA ASN A 215 -3.06 5.73 29.25
C ASN A 215 -3.35 6.53 27.97
N GLN A 216 -2.49 6.41 26.96
CA GLN A 216 -2.64 7.02 25.65
C GLN A 216 -3.16 5.98 24.65
N LYS A 217 -3.88 6.47 23.65
CA LYS A 217 -4.35 5.66 22.54
C LYS A 217 -3.18 4.88 21.91
N GLU A 218 -3.31 3.57 21.84
CA GLU A 218 -2.30 2.70 21.25
C GLU A 218 -2.14 3.03 19.76
N LYS A 219 -0.92 3.22 19.29
CA LYS A 219 -0.66 3.62 17.89
C LYS A 219 -0.61 2.45 16.90
N CYS A 220 -0.26 1.26 17.36
CA CYS A 220 -0.21 0.04 16.56
C CYS A 220 -0.80 -1.15 17.35
N PRO A 221 -2.12 -1.10 17.67
CA PRO A 221 -2.74 -2.07 18.57
C PRO A 221 -2.64 -3.49 18.03
N VAL A 222 -2.85 -3.69 16.73
CA VAL A 222 -2.81 -5.01 16.08
C VAL A 222 -1.42 -5.65 16.22
N HIS A 223 -0.37 -4.94 15.84
CA HIS A 223 1.01 -5.46 15.96
C HIS A 223 1.40 -5.70 17.42
N LYS A 224 0.99 -4.82 18.34
CA LYS A 224 1.24 -5.02 19.77
C LYS A 224 0.52 -6.26 20.29
N GLN A 225 -0.72 -6.49 19.89
CA GLN A 225 -1.48 -7.69 20.25
C GLN A 225 -0.80 -8.95 19.73
N LEU A 226 -0.33 -8.95 18.48
CA LEU A 226 0.42 -10.07 17.89
C LEU A 226 1.71 -10.35 18.66
N LEU A 227 2.47 -9.32 19.04
CA LEU A 227 3.68 -9.44 19.87
C LEU A 227 3.36 -10.00 21.25
N CYS A 228 2.33 -9.51 21.93
CA CYS A 228 1.89 -10.03 23.22
C CYS A 228 1.48 -11.50 23.11
N ARG A 229 0.69 -11.85 22.10
CA ARG A 229 0.29 -13.24 21.84
C ARG A 229 1.47 -14.15 21.61
N THR A 230 2.43 -13.72 20.80
CA THR A 230 3.67 -14.48 20.57
C THR A 230 4.42 -14.72 21.88
N LEU A 231 4.55 -13.68 22.72
CA LEU A 231 5.21 -13.84 24.02
C LEU A 231 4.46 -14.83 24.94
N ASP A 232 3.11 -14.82 24.92
CA ASP A 232 2.31 -15.78 25.68
C ASP A 232 2.55 -17.23 25.21
N LEU A 233 2.63 -17.43 23.89
CA LEU A 233 2.97 -18.75 23.31
C LEU A 233 4.37 -19.22 23.73
N LEU A 234 5.35 -18.30 23.73
CA LEU A 234 6.71 -18.60 24.17
C LEU A 234 6.78 -18.92 25.67
N GLU A 235 5.97 -18.29 26.51
CA GLU A 235 5.89 -18.55 27.94
C GLU A 235 5.12 -19.83 28.28
N SER A 236 4.20 -20.26 27.42
CA SER A 236 3.40 -21.47 27.61
C SER A 236 4.30 -22.69 27.74
N LYS A 237 3.82 -23.70 28.49
CA LYS A 237 4.49 -25.04 28.59
C LYS A 237 4.03 -26.00 27.50
N GLU A 238 2.92 -25.71 26.86
CA GLU A 238 2.36 -26.52 25.78
C GLU A 238 3.20 -26.38 24.50
N LYS A 239 3.14 -27.40 23.63
CA LYS A 239 3.76 -27.31 22.30
C LYS A 239 3.09 -26.14 21.54
N PRO A 240 3.86 -25.14 21.14
CA PRO A 240 3.27 -24.01 20.44
C PRO A 240 2.76 -24.43 19.07
N LEU A 241 1.60 -23.90 18.69
CA LEU A 241 1.07 -24.02 17.35
C LEU A 241 1.60 -22.86 16.47
N PRO A 242 1.72 -23.06 15.15
CA PRO A 242 2.25 -22.04 14.26
C PRO A 242 1.34 -20.79 14.23
N LEU A 243 1.91 -19.61 14.10
CA LEU A 243 1.14 -18.42 13.80
C LEU A 243 0.55 -18.55 12.38
N LEU A 244 -0.76 -18.34 12.26
CA LEU A 244 -1.47 -18.44 10.98
C LEU A 244 -1.03 -17.35 10.01
N SER A 245 -0.78 -16.15 10.52
CA SER A 245 -0.46 -14.95 9.77
C SER A 245 0.97 -14.87 9.23
N THR A 246 1.87 -15.81 9.59
CA THR A 246 3.25 -15.81 9.09
C THR A 246 3.27 -15.92 7.57
N PRO A 247 3.86 -14.94 6.84
CA PRO A 247 3.87 -14.94 5.39
C PRO A 247 4.73 -16.07 4.81
N THR A 248 4.35 -16.53 3.62
CA THR A 248 5.07 -17.57 2.86
C THR A 248 5.68 -17.03 1.57
N HIS A 249 5.16 -15.90 1.06
CA HIS A 249 5.60 -15.28 -0.19
C HIS A 249 5.71 -13.77 -0.02
N THR A 250 6.71 -13.22 -0.69
CA THR A 250 6.91 -11.77 -0.65
C THR A 250 5.81 -11.04 -1.43
N PRO A 251 5.42 -9.84 -0.99
CA PRO A 251 5.93 -9.15 0.21
C PRO A 251 5.36 -9.68 1.54
N MET A 252 4.10 -10.16 1.60
CA MET A 252 3.43 -10.59 2.85
C MET A 252 2.27 -11.57 2.59
N PHE A 253 2.30 -12.29 1.48
CA PHE A 253 1.22 -13.22 1.15
C PHE A 253 1.41 -14.61 1.77
N ILE A 254 0.28 -15.29 1.94
CA ILE A 254 0.22 -16.67 2.46
C ILE A 254 -0.36 -17.56 1.38
N ALA A 255 0.33 -18.66 1.08
CA ALA A 255 -0.19 -19.69 0.19
C ALA A 255 -1.42 -20.38 0.84
N PRO A 256 -2.55 -20.52 0.13
CA PRO A 256 -3.75 -21.16 0.67
C PRO A 256 -3.47 -22.54 1.27
N ALA A 257 -2.67 -23.38 0.62
CA ALA A 257 -2.30 -24.70 1.12
C ALA A 257 -1.60 -24.63 2.48
N THR A 258 -0.69 -23.65 2.67
CA THR A 258 0.01 -23.48 3.96
C THR A 258 -0.93 -23.02 5.07
N LEU A 259 -1.90 -22.12 4.77
CA LEU A 259 -2.91 -21.75 5.75
C LEU A 259 -3.74 -22.96 6.18
N VAL A 260 -4.16 -23.80 5.22
CA VAL A 260 -4.90 -25.04 5.50
C VAL A 260 -4.09 -25.99 6.37
N GLU A 261 -2.80 -26.21 6.08
CA GLU A 261 -1.93 -27.04 6.88
C GLU A 261 -1.79 -26.55 8.34
N ARG A 262 -1.65 -25.24 8.51
CA ARG A 262 -1.61 -24.63 9.85
C ARG A 262 -2.93 -24.85 10.60
N LEU A 263 -4.07 -24.65 9.95
CA LEU A 263 -5.39 -24.87 10.55
C LEU A 263 -5.61 -26.34 10.92
N LYS A 264 -5.12 -27.31 10.12
CA LYS A 264 -5.14 -28.74 10.47
C LYS A 264 -4.39 -29.00 11.77
N GLN A 265 -3.27 -28.32 12.03
CA GLN A 265 -2.53 -28.47 13.29
C GLN A 265 -3.33 -27.97 14.49
N TYR A 266 -4.05 -26.83 14.36
CA TYR A 266 -4.96 -26.33 15.38
C TYR A 266 -6.10 -27.31 15.64
N GLN A 267 -6.69 -27.85 14.59
CA GLN A 267 -7.75 -28.86 14.68
C GLN A 267 -7.27 -30.14 15.38
N GLN A 268 -6.07 -30.66 15.04
CA GLN A 268 -5.48 -31.84 15.67
C GLN A 268 -5.16 -31.61 17.16
N ALA A 269 -4.77 -30.39 17.52
CA ALA A 269 -4.52 -29.99 18.90
C ALA A 269 -5.82 -29.68 19.67
N ASN A 270 -6.97 -29.73 19.02
CA ASN A 270 -8.28 -29.31 19.57
C ASN A 270 -8.23 -27.92 20.21
N THR A 271 -7.54 -26.98 19.54
CA THR A 271 -7.33 -25.61 19.98
C THR A 271 -7.87 -24.67 18.92
N GLU A 272 -8.57 -23.61 19.34
CA GLU A 272 -9.03 -22.57 18.40
C GLU A 272 -7.89 -21.58 18.12
N PRO A 273 -7.77 -21.10 16.88
CA PRO A 273 -6.85 -20.03 16.52
C PRO A 273 -7.14 -18.74 17.30
N ASP A 274 -6.10 -17.94 17.50
CA ASP A 274 -6.27 -16.58 17.98
C ASP A 274 -7.05 -15.76 16.95
N ASP A 275 -8.03 -14.97 17.42
CA ASP A 275 -8.96 -14.23 16.56
C ASP A 275 -8.25 -13.25 15.64
N MET A 276 -7.29 -12.49 16.18
CA MET A 276 -6.53 -11.50 15.41
C MET A 276 -5.57 -12.15 14.43
N ASP A 277 -4.87 -13.21 14.84
CA ASP A 277 -3.94 -13.94 13.98
C ASP A 277 -4.67 -14.56 12.78
N MET A 278 -5.87 -15.13 13.00
CA MET A 278 -6.71 -15.64 11.91
C MET A 278 -7.17 -14.53 10.96
N GLN A 279 -7.62 -13.40 11.45
CA GLN A 279 -8.04 -12.29 10.60
C GLN A 279 -6.89 -11.74 9.74
N ILE A 280 -5.68 -11.64 10.31
CA ILE A 280 -4.49 -11.24 9.56
C ILE A 280 -4.19 -12.28 8.48
N ALA A 281 -4.27 -13.57 8.81
CA ALA A 281 -4.04 -14.65 7.86
C ALA A 281 -5.04 -14.60 6.69
N LEU A 282 -6.34 -14.42 6.96
CA LEU A 282 -7.37 -14.23 5.93
C LEU A 282 -7.08 -13.02 5.04
N SER A 283 -6.57 -11.93 5.63
CA SER A 283 -6.23 -10.72 4.89
C SER A 283 -5.00 -10.86 3.99
N ARG A 284 -4.16 -11.87 4.24
CA ARG A 284 -2.91 -12.13 3.52
C ARG A 284 -2.96 -13.32 2.59
N VAL A 285 -3.98 -14.17 2.68
CA VAL A 285 -4.09 -15.33 1.79
C VAL A 285 -4.17 -14.87 0.33
N ALA A 286 -3.43 -15.55 -0.56
CA ALA A 286 -3.47 -15.22 -1.98
C ALA A 286 -4.82 -15.63 -2.58
N LEU A 287 -5.50 -14.67 -3.23
CA LEU A 287 -6.85 -14.85 -3.76
C LEU A 287 -6.89 -15.28 -5.23
N ASP A 288 -5.78 -15.16 -5.95
CA ASP A 288 -5.69 -15.48 -7.37
C ASP A 288 -5.54 -16.97 -7.68
N ASN A 289 -5.38 -17.81 -6.66
CA ASN A 289 -5.29 -19.26 -6.78
C ASN A 289 -6.69 -19.91 -6.74
N SER A 290 -7.53 -19.65 -7.73
CA SER A 290 -8.72 -20.45 -7.97
C SER A 290 -8.34 -21.84 -8.53
N SER A 291 -7.55 -22.60 -7.78
CA SER A 291 -7.12 -23.91 -8.24
C SER A 291 -8.26 -24.92 -8.14
N GLN A 292 -8.38 -25.76 -9.16
CA GLN A 292 -9.28 -26.94 -9.15
C GLN A 292 -8.99 -27.88 -7.95
N GLU A 293 -7.84 -27.70 -7.30
CA GLU A 293 -7.38 -28.45 -6.13
C GLU A 293 -7.97 -27.92 -4.80
N LEU A 294 -8.55 -26.73 -4.79
CA LEU A 294 -9.05 -26.11 -3.55
C LEU A 294 -10.04 -27.00 -2.77
N PRO A 295 -11.07 -27.62 -3.40
CA PRO A 295 -11.97 -28.52 -2.67
C PRO A 295 -11.26 -29.70 -2.03
N ILE A 296 -10.22 -30.24 -2.69
CA ILE A 296 -9.43 -31.37 -2.20
C ILE A 296 -8.60 -30.95 -0.97
N ILE A 297 -8.01 -29.76 -1.02
CA ILE A 297 -7.19 -29.25 0.08
C ILE A 297 -8.03 -28.99 1.33
N LEU A 298 -9.28 -28.53 1.16
CA LEU A 298 -10.18 -28.15 2.26
C LEU A 298 -10.88 -29.31 2.92
N GLN A 299 -11.00 -30.48 2.26
CA GLN A 299 -11.86 -31.61 2.69
C GLN A 299 -11.62 -32.13 4.11
N ASP A 300 -10.39 -31.98 4.65
CA ASP A 300 -10.00 -32.49 5.98
C ASP A 300 -10.17 -31.44 7.09
N LEU A 301 -10.65 -30.25 6.78
CA LEU A 301 -10.87 -29.21 7.76
C LEU A 301 -12.24 -29.36 8.44
N LYS A 302 -12.42 -28.75 9.61
CA LYS A 302 -13.75 -28.58 10.23
C LYS A 302 -14.66 -27.83 9.26
N GLU A 303 -15.95 -28.13 9.28
CA GLU A 303 -16.95 -27.56 8.37
C GLU A 303 -16.92 -26.02 8.36
N GLU A 304 -16.77 -25.36 9.50
CA GLU A 304 -16.69 -23.89 9.58
C GLU A 304 -15.49 -23.34 8.81
N TYR A 305 -14.30 -23.97 8.94
CA TYR A 305 -13.10 -23.55 8.21
C TYR A 305 -13.22 -23.81 6.71
N GLN A 306 -13.80 -24.97 6.34
CA GLN A 306 -14.07 -25.27 4.93
C GLN A 306 -14.96 -24.22 4.30
N ARG A 307 -16.08 -23.89 4.95
CA ARG A 307 -17.04 -22.91 4.45
C ARG A 307 -16.44 -21.51 4.37
N LEU A 308 -15.72 -21.07 5.42
CA LEU A 308 -15.08 -19.77 5.46
C LEU A 308 -14.04 -19.60 4.34
N LEU A 309 -13.16 -20.60 4.15
CA LEU A 309 -12.13 -20.55 3.11
C LEU A 309 -12.72 -20.74 1.71
N SER A 310 -13.76 -21.58 1.54
CA SER A 310 -14.50 -21.69 0.28
C SER A 310 -15.14 -20.36 -0.09
N PHE A 311 -15.77 -19.68 0.86
CA PHE A 311 -16.32 -18.35 0.67
C PHE A 311 -15.25 -17.33 0.23
N LEU A 312 -14.14 -17.26 0.99
CA LEU A 312 -13.08 -16.28 0.74
C LEU A 312 -12.38 -16.52 -0.60
N LEU A 313 -12.04 -17.78 -0.91
CA LEU A 313 -11.26 -18.16 -2.10
C LEU A 313 -12.13 -18.35 -3.37
N GLY A 314 -13.42 -18.07 -3.28
CA GLY A 314 -14.30 -18.03 -4.46
C GLY A 314 -14.71 -19.40 -5.01
N ALA A 315 -14.53 -20.49 -4.25
CA ALA A 315 -15.05 -21.79 -4.62
C ALA A 315 -16.57 -21.77 -4.41
N GLU A 316 -17.31 -21.70 -5.50
CA GLU A 316 -18.77 -21.69 -5.55
C GLU A 316 -19.45 -20.50 -4.83
N ASP A 317 -20.77 -20.38 -4.95
CA ASP A 317 -21.58 -19.34 -4.32
C ASP A 317 -21.85 -19.64 -2.83
N VAL A 318 -20.80 -19.95 -2.08
CA VAL A 318 -20.93 -20.14 -0.63
C VAL A 318 -21.15 -18.78 0.02
N LEU A 319 -22.31 -18.62 0.63
CA LEU A 319 -22.68 -17.42 1.37
C LEU A 319 -22.44 -17.61 2.88
N PRO A 320 -22.18 -16.52 3.61
CA PRO A 320 -22.19 -16.57 5.07
C PRO A 320 -23.54 -17.10 5.57
N GLN A 321 -23.53 -17.96 6.57
CA GLN A 321 -24.75 -18.50 7.21
C GLN A 321 -24.59 -18.49 8.73
N ALA A 322 -25.58 -17.94 9.40
CA ALA A 322 -25.67 -18.02 10.86
C ALA A 322 -26.10 -19.43 11.31
N PRO A 323 -25.79 -19.87 12.54
CA PRO A 323 -24.99 -19.13 13.53
C PRO A 323 -23.49 -19.12 13.20
N PHE A 324 -22.83 -18.01 13.52
CA PHE A 324 -21.38 -17.89 13.38
C PHE A 324 -20.69 -18.17 14.72
N THR A 325 -19.73 -19.08 14.72
CA THR A 325 -18.85 -19.29 15.90
C THR A 325 -17.86 -18.14 16.00
N HIS A 326 -17.32 -17.68 14.85
CA HIS A 326 -16.33 -16.60 14.77
C HIS A 326 -16.80 -15.49 13.79
N PRO A 327 -17.72 -14.61 14.21
CA PRO A 327 -18.26 -13.56 13.35
C PRO A 327 -17.21 -12.64 12.73
N SER A 328 -16.14 -12.29 13.50
CA SER A 328 -15.04 -11.44 13.04
C SER A 328 -14.32 -12.00 11.81
N TRP A 329 -14.13 -13.32 11.75
CA TRP A 329 -13.50 -13.98 10.60
C TRP A 329 -14.35 -13.87 9.34
N TRP A 330 -15.66 -14.11 9.47
CA TRP A 330 -16.59 -14.00 8.36
C TRP A 330 -16.75 -12.57 7.86
N MET A 331 -16.78 -11.60 8.77
CA MET A 331 -16.83 -10.18 8.42
C MET A 331 -15.54 -9.75 7.70
N THR A 332 -14.37 -10.21 8.19
CA THR A 332 -13.09 -9.97 7.52
C THR A 332 -13.06 -10.58 6.12
N ALA A 333 -13.47 -11.84 5.98
CA ALA A 333 -13.55 -12.50 4.68
C ALA A 333 -14.53 -11.80 3.72
N GLY A 334 -15.69 -11.34 4.22
CA GLY A 334 -16.67 -10.59 3.44
C GLY A 334 -16.13 -9.26 2.92
N LEU A 335 -15.43 -8.51 3.75
CA LEU A 335 -14.80 -7.25 3.37
C LEU A 335 -13.67 -7.45 2.34
N ILE A 336 -12.93 -8.55 2.44
CA ILE A 336 -11.88 -8.90 1.47
C ILE A 336 -12.48 -9.30 0.12
N LYS A 337 -13.49 -10.19 0.15
CA LYS A 337 -14.10 -10.73 -1.07
C LYS A 337 -14.86 -9.68 -1.85
N SER A 338 -15.64 -8.86 -1.15
CA SER A 338 -16.52 -7.87 -1.75
C SER A 338 -16.78 -6.72 -0.77
N PRO A 339 -15.90 -5.73 -0.70
CA PRO A 339 -16.01 -4.62 0.25
C PRO A 339 -17.29 -3.80 0.06
N GLU A 340 -17.86 -3.79 -1.16
CA GLU A 340 -19.09 -3.06 -1.49
C GLU A 340 -20.36 -3.81 -1.08
N THR A 341 -20.26 -5.12 -0.85
CA THR A 341 -21.43 -5.95 -0.52
C THR A 341 -21.73 -5.90 0.97
N ILE A 342 -22.98 -5.62 1.28
CA ILE A 342 -23.50 -5.64 2.63
C ILE A 342 -24.20 -6.98 2.83
N TYR A 343 -23.55 -7.90 3.50
CA TYR A 343 -24.16 -9.18 3.83
C TYR A 343 -25.20 -9.00 4.95
N SER A 344 -26.46 -9.36 4.66
CA SER A 344 -27.57 -9.23 5.62
C SER A 344 -27.35 -10.03 6.90
N GLU A 345 -26.54 -11.07 6.81
CA GLU A 345 -26.18 -11.98 7.91
C GLU A 345 -25.32 -11.28 8.97
N PHE A 346 -24.65 -10.17 8.62
CA PHE A 346 -23.81 -9.41 9.54
C PHE A 346 -24.52 -8.21 10.20
N LYS A 347 -25.83 -8.00 9.90
CA LYS A 347 -26.57 -6.82 10.37
C LYS A 347 -26.61 -6.65 11.89
N ASP A 348 -26.59 -7.77 12.62
CA ASP A 348 -26.71 -7.79 14.09
C ASP A 348 -25.37 -7.64 14.80
N PHE A 349 -24.26 -7.67 14.06
CA PHE A 349 -22.92 -7.49 14.64
C PHE A 349 -22.55 -6.02 14.75
N SER A 350 -21.92 -5.67 15.87
CA SER A 350 -21.66 -4.27 16.25
C SER A 350 -20.50 -3.59 15.50
N TYR A 351 -19.93 -4.21 14.43
CA TYR A 351 -18.96 -3.52 13.58
C TYR A 351 -19.55 -2.28 12.88
N ASN A 352 -20.85 -2.09 12.99
CA ASN A 352 -21.60 -0.94 12.51
C ASN A 352 -21.32 0.38 13.27
N LYS A 353 -20.40 0.42 14.22
CA LYS A 353 -20.12 1.64 15.01
C LYS A 353 -19.14 2.60 14.38
N GLY A 354 -18.44 2.19 13.32
CA GLY A 354 -17.60 3.09 12.50
C GLY A 354 -18.36 3.59 11.27
N PRO A 355 -17.83 4.58 10.54
CA PRO A 355 -18.38 4.93 9.23
C PRO A 355 -18.20 3.74 8.29
N ARG A 356 -19.29 3.04 8.09
CA ARG A 356 -19.35 1.79 7.32
C ARG A 356 -18.82 1.95 5.90
N GLU A 357 -19.06 3.11 5.33
CA GLU A 357 -18.61 3.49 4.00
C GLU A 357 -17.08 3.38 3.85
N PHE A 358 -16.34 3.70 4.91
CA PHE A 358 -14.88 3.51 4.91
C PHE A 358 -14.49 2.03 4.92
N LEU A 359 -15.25 1.20 5.63
CA LEU A 359 -14.96 -0.23 5.75
C LEU A 359 -15.28 -0.97 4.45
N THR A 360 -16.28 -0.49 3.72
CA THR A 360 -16.72 -1.10 2.45
C THR A 360 -16.04 -0.50 1.22
N GLY A 361 -15.26 0.57 1.37
CA GLY A 361 -14.70 1.32 0.25
C GLY A 361 -15.74 2.11 -0.56
N ASN A 362 -17.00 2.13 -0.10
CA ASN A 362 -18.12 2.76 -0.78
C ASN A 362 -18.47 4.09 -0.12
N PHE A 363 -17.66 5.11 -0.36
CA PHE A 363 -17.83 6.45 0.18
C PHE A 363 -17.88 7.49 -0.94
N THR A 364 -18.65 8.57 -0.71
CA THR A 364 -18.64 9.76 -1.55
C THR A 364 -17.59 10.74 -1.06
N TRP A 365 -17.09 11.54 -1.98
CA TRP A 365 -16.08 12.53 -1.70
C TRP A 365 -16.26 13.75 -2.57
N ARG A 366 -15.73 14.88 -2.12
CA ARG A 366 -15.70 16.12 -2.89
C ARG A 366 -14.51 16.98 -2.53
N THR A 367 -14.08 17.79 -3.47
CA THR A 367 -13.17 18.91 -3.22
C THR A 367 -13.96 20.21 -3.07
N TYR A 368 -13.51 21.06 -2.16
CA TYR A 368 -14.11 22.38 -1.96
C TYR A 368 -13.06 23.39 -1.49
N LEU A 369 -13.35 24.67 -1.64
CA LEU A 369 -12.50 25.74 -1.14
C LEU A 369 -12.82 26.02 0.33
N ARG A 370 -11.81 25.97 1.16
CA ARG A 370 -11.89 26.30 2.58
C ARG A 370 -11.04 27.51 2.90
N THR A 371 -11.62 28.50 3.59
CA THR A 371 -10.87 29.63 4.14
C THR A 371 -10.36 29.27 5.52
N HIS A 372 -9.07 29.43 5.70
CA HIS A 372 -8.37 29.23 6.97
C HIS A 372 -7.97 30.60 7.52
N SER A 373 -7.95 30.72 8.85
CA SER A 373 -7.43 31.91 9.51
C SER A 373 -6.65 31.52 10.77
N TYR A 374 -5.57 32.23 11.03
CA TYR A 374 -4.91 32.17 12.32
C TYR A 374 -4.41 33.56 12.72
N THR A 375 -4.29 33.78 14.01
CA THR A 375 -3.73 35.02 14.54
C THR A 375 -2.25 34.79 14.84
N ASP A 376 -1.38 35.56 14.20
CA ASP A 376 0.05 35.49 14.41
C ASP A 376 0.49 36.08 15.77
N TYR A 377 1.78 35.95 16.10
CA TYR A 377 2.35 36.50 17.35
C TYR A 377 2.17 38.02 17.48
N ASN A 378 1.99 38.73 16.38
CA ASN A 378 1.76 40.18 16.35
C ASN A 378 0.26 40.54 16.42
N LYS A 379 -0.61 39.56 16.71
CA LYS A 379 -2.08 39.70 16.76
C LYS A 379 -2.70 40.06 15.38
N LYS A 380 -1.97 39.83 14.29
CA LYS A 380 -2.51 40.01 12.94
C LYS A 380 -3.21 38.73 12.51
N VAL A 381 -4.44 38.88 12.02
CA VAL A 381 -5.17 37.77 11.40
C VAL A 381 -4.60 37.53 10.01
N VAL A 382 -4.15 36.32 9.77
CA VAL A 382 -3.70 35.84 8.45
C VAL A 382 -4.76 34.89 7.92
N GLU A 383 -5.30 35.20 6.77
CA GLU A 383 -6.30 34.39 6.09
C GLU A 383 -5.76 33.87 4.76
N TRP A 384 -6.05 32.59 4.47
CA TRP A 384 -5.79 32.02 3.15
C TRP A 384 -6.86 31.00 2.78
N THR A 385 -7.05 30.79 1.50
CA THR A 385 -8.01 29.82 0.98
C THR A 385 -7.25 28.68 0.31
N SER A 386 -7.63 27.46 0.62
CA SER A 386 -7.09 26.27 -0.03
C SER A 386 -8.19 25.32 -0.47
N ALA A 387 -7.92 24.55 -1.51
CA ALA A 387 -8.76 23.44 -1.87
C ALA A 387 -8.56 22.31 -0.84
N THR A 388 -9.65 21.74 -0.38
CA THR A 388 -9.67 20.68 0.61
C THR A 388 -10.50 19.52 0.07
N LEU A 389 -10.06 18.31 0.32
CA LEU A 389 -10.83 17.09 0.06
C LEU A 389 -11.57 16.71 1.34
N THR A 390 -12.83 16.36 1.21
CA THR A 390 -13.61 15.73 2.28
C THR A 390 -14.28 14.48 1.75
N PHE A 391 -14.44 13.52 2.64
CA PHE A 391 -15.27 12.35 2.41
C PHE A 391 -16.64 12.62 3.01
N ASP A 392 -17.69 12.51 2.19
CA ASP A 392 -19.06 12.63 2.64
C ASP A 392 -19.45 11.29 3.26
N ILE A 393 -19.36 11.22 4.57
CA ILE A 393 -19.81 10.07 5.34
C ILE A 393 -21.33 10.26 5.49
N PRO A 394 -22.19 9.35 4.96
CA PRO A 394 -23.61 9.43 5.15
C PRO A 394 -23.93 9.54 6.63
N GLU A 395 -24.58 10.62 7.04
CA GLU A 395 -25.08 10.75 8.40
C GLU A 395 -26.00 9.57 8.68
N SER A 396 -25.64 8.73 9.63
CA SER A 396 -26.64 7.83 10.20
C SER A 396 -27.77 8.72 10.70
N LYS A 397 -29.01 8.44 10.32
CA LYS A 397 -30.19 9.25 10.69
C LYS A 397 -30.34 9.53 12.19
N ASN A 398 -29.45 9.00 13.02
CA ASN A 398 -29.35 9.16 14.47
C ASN A 398 -28.05 9.81 14.93
N SER A 399 -27.18 10.28 14.05
CA SER A 399 -26.00 11.03 14.46
C SER A 399 -26.35 12.51 14.57
N HIS A 400 -26.64 12.96 15.78
CA HIS A 400 -26.41 14.37 16.13
C HIS A 400 -25.00 14.74 15.67
N VAL A 401 -24.84 15.95 15.15
CA VAL A 401 -23.56 16.53 14.72
C VAL A 401 -22.48 16.14 15.74
N VAL A 402 -21.67 15.17 15.37
CA VAL A 402 -20.63 14.66 16.26
C VAL A 402 -19.51 15.68 16.22
N ASN A 403 -19.34 16.41 17.29
CA ASN A 403 -18.12 17.17 17.52
C ASN A 403 -16.92 16.25 17.30
N LYS A 404 -15.83 16.78 16.76
CA LYS A 404 -14.59 16.02 16.53
C LYS A 404 -14.13 15.29 17.79
N ASP A 405 -14.42 15.82 18.94
CA ASP A 405 -14.12 15.25 20.25
C ASP A 405 -15.06 14.09 20.63
N GLU A 406 -16.35 14.15 20.28
CA GLU A 406 -17.30 13.04 20.45
C GLU A 406 -17.04 11.87 19.50
N TYR A 407 -16.52 12.13 18.29
CA TYR A 407 -16.09 11.09 17.36
C TYR A 407 -14.89 10.32 17.93
N ASN A 408 -13.96 11.02 18.57
CA ASN A 408 -12.82 10.43 19.27
C ASN A 408 -13.22 9.66 20.53
N GLU A 409 -14.26 10.09 21.23
CA GLU A 409 -14.78 9.39 22.42
C GLU A 409 -15.64 8.17 22.05
N ARG A 410 -16.36 8.17 20.93
CA ARG A 410 -17.18 7.02 20.47
C ARG A 410 -16.38 5.87 19.89
N ILE A 411 -15.20 6.14 19.37
CA ILE A 411 -14.17 5.11 19.08
C ILE A 411 -13.42 4.76 20.38
N SER A 412 -13.87 5.21 21.55
CA SER A 412 -13.31 4.80 22.82
C SER A 412 -13.65 3.32 23.06
N TYR A 413 -12.70 2.56 22.86
CA TYR A 413 -12.33 1.22 23.25
C TYR A 413 -13.11 0.64 24.42
N HIS A 414 -14.32 0.22 24.18
CA HIS A 414 -14.87 -0.85 24.97
C HIS A 414 -14.29 -2.15 24.38
N SER A 415 -13.67 -2.93 25.23
CA SER A 415 -13.20 -4.29 24.93
C SER A 415 -14.34 -5.09 24.28
N TYR A 416 -14.34 -5.16 22.97
CA TYR A 416 -15.24 -6.02 22.24
C TYR A 416 -14.43 -7.21 21.77
N ASP A 417 -14.80 -8.37 22.20
CA ASP A 417 -14.12 -9.64 21.94
C ASP A 417 -14.20 -10.11 20.49
N SER A 418 -14.67 -9.27 19.55
CA SER A 418 -14.84 -9.67 18.15
C SER A 418 -14.98 -8.48 17.20
N HIS A 419 -13.90 -7.69 17.01
CA HIS A 419 -13.88 -6.68 15.97
C HIS A 419 -13.17 -7.18 14.71
N PRO A 420 -13.67 -6.85 13.51
CA PRO A 420 -12.90 -7.07 12.28
C PRO A 420 -11.57 -6.30 12.36
N LEU A 421 -10.51 -6.91 11.86
CA LEU A 421 -9.16 -6.34 11.81
C LEU A 421 -9.14 -4.90 11.28
N VAL A 422 -9.98 -4.60 10.29
CA VAL A 422 -10.11 -3.27 9.69
C VAL A 422 -10.56 -2.22 10.70
N VAL A 423 -11.46 -2.57 11.63
CA VAL A 423 -11.91 -1.66 12.68
C VAL A 423 -10.79 -1.37 13.66
N GLU A 424 -9.96 -2.37 13.97
CA GLU A 424 -8.78 -2.20 14.84
C GLU A 424 -7.69 -1.33 14.18
N MET A 425 -7.59 -1.34 12.85
CA MET A 425 -6.66 -0.48 12.13
C MET A 425 -7.11 0.98 12.08
N TYR A 426 -8.40 1.26 12.25
CA TYR A 426 -8.99 2.57 12.14
C TYR A 426 -8.38 3.63 13.09
N PRO A 427 -8.07 3.30 14.35
CA PRO A 427 -7.43 4.24 15.27
C PRO A 427 -6.01 4.63 14.93
N LEU A 428 -5.30 3.80 14.16
CA LEU A 428 -3.92 4.05 13.76
C LEU A 428 -3.77 5.36 13.02
N ILE A 429 -4.81 5.78 12.40
CA ILE A 429 -4.84 6.72 11.32
C ILE A 429 -5.04 8.18 11.78
N GLU A 430 -5.47 8.41 13.00
CA GLU A 430 -5.70 9.77 13.51
C GLU A 430 -4.42 10.55 13.85
N ARG A 431 -3.25 9.88 13.92
CA ARG A 431 -1.98 10.52 14.29
C ARG A 431 -0.84 10.04 13.39
N PHE A 432 -0.88 10.44 12.13
CA PHE A 432 0.14 10.09 11.12
C PHE A 432 1.55 10.59 11.41
N ASP A 433 1.70 11.52 12.31
CA ASP A 433 2.95 12.24 12.52
C ASP A 433 4.16 11.35 12.79
N ASP A 434 3.92 10.19 13.37
CA ASP A 434 4.98 9.30 13.81
C ASP A 434 5.05 7.98 13.02
N ILE A 435 4.08 7.69 12.14
CA ILE A 435 3.97 6.38 11.47
C ILE A 435 4.36 6.34 9.99
N GLN A 436 4.85 7.44 9.44
CA GLN A 436 5.29 7.47 8.03
C GLN A 436 6.31 6.37 7.69
N ASN A 437 7.18 6.01 8.64
CA ASN A 437 8.18 4.96 8.45
C ASN A 437 7.57 3.54 8.56
N ASP A 438 6.42 3.42 9.21
CA ASP A 438 5.72 2.14 9.41
C ASP A 438 4.66 1.90 8.34
N LEU A 439 4.31 2.93 7.57
CA LEU A 439 3.22 2.88 6.60
C LEU A 439 3.33 1.72 5.61
N PRO A 440 4.50 1.42 5.03
CA PRO A 440 4.64 0.24 4.17
C PRO A 440 4.23 -1.06 4.87
N ARG A 441 4.68 -1.26 6.12
CA ARG A 441 4.31 -2.46 6.89
C ARG A 441 2.83 -2.50 7.26
N LEU A 442 2.24 -1.34 7.59
CA LEU A 442 0.80 -1.24 7.88
C LEU A 442 -0.06 -1.57 6.66
N ALA A 443 0.33 -1.13 5.46
CA ALA A 443 -0.37 -1.46 4.22
C ALA A 443 -0.38 -2.97 3.94
N TRP A 444 0.69 -3.67 4.34
CA TRP A 444 0.81 -5.11 4.20
C TRP A 444 0.21 -5.93 5.35
N LEU A 445 -0.41 -5.28 6.31
CA LEU A 445 -1.24 -5.98 7.30
C LEU A 445 -2.50 -6.54 6.64
N THR A 446 -3.08 -5.78 5.71
CA THR A 446 -4.29 -6.16 4.96
C THR A 446 -4.10 -5.95 3.45
N PRO A 447 -3.18 -6.69 2.79
CA PRO A 447 -2.84 -6.44 1.38
C PRO A 447 -4.00 -6.66 0.41
N ASN A 448 -4.97 -7.50 0.77
CA ASN A 448 -6.16 -7.73 -0.04
C ASN A 448 -7.26 -6.67 0.17
N MET A 449 -7.14 -5.84 1.22
CA MET A 449 -8.13 -4.81 1.55
C MET A 449 -7.45 -3.57 2.17
N PRO A 450 -6.61 -2.84 1.44
CA PRO A 450 -5.90 -1.68 1.96
C PRO A 450 -6.72 -0.38 1.92
N GLU A 451 -7.88 -0.36 1.26
CA GLU A 451 -8.68 0.85 1.00
C GLU A 451 -8.97 1.69 2.26
N PRO A 452 -9.36 1.11 3.41
CA PRO A 452 -9.58 1.90 4.63
C PRO A 452 -8.33 2.64 5.11
N LEU A 453 -7.15 2.02 4.98
CA LEU A 453 -5.88 2.68 5.29
C LEU A 453 -5.61 3.82 4.28
N LEU A 454 -5.85 3.59 3.00
CA LEU A 454 -5.60 4.57 1.94
C LEU A 454 -6.45 5.82 2.08
N VAL A 455 -7.72 5.72 2.52
CA VAL A 455 -8.59 6.89 2.82
C VAL A 455 -7.89 7.87 3.76
N TRP A 456 -7.25 7.36 4.78
CA TRP A 456 -6.58 8.19 5.75
C TRP A 456 -5.25 8.77 5.26
N CYS A 457 -4.53 7.97 4.50
CA CYS A 457 -3.32 8.46 3.83
C CYS A 457 -3.63 9.63 2.90
N ILE A 458 -4.76 9.56 2.18
CA ILE A 458 -5.24 10.64 1.32
C ILE A 458 -5.54 11.89 2.15
N ARG A 459 -6.21 11.76 3.29
CA ARG A 459 -6.45 12.92 4.18
C ARG A 459 -5.15 13.61 4.58
N SER A 460 -4.12 12.86 4.92
CA SER A 460 -2.81 13.40 5.26
C SER A 460 -2.12 14.03 4.06
N ALA A 461 -2.22 13.42 2.87
CA ALA A 461 -1.58 13.91 1.66
C ALA A 461 -2.26 15.15 1.05
N ILE A 462 -3.59 15.26 1.17
CA ILE A 462 -4.40 16.27 0.49
C ILE A 462 -4.95 17.33 1.46
N TYR A 463 -5.01 17.02 2.75
CA TYR A 463 -5.62 17.88 3.75
C TYR A 463 -4.82 19.17 4.00
N ASP A 464 -3.52 19.14 3.79
CA ASP A 464 -2.69 20.30 4.10
C ASP A 464 -2.51 21.21 2.89
N PRO A 465 -2.92 22.50 2.98
CA PRO A 465 -2.59 23.50 1.99
C PRO A 465 -1.10 23.73 1.81
N MET A 466 -0.29 23.27 2.78
CA MET A 466 1.16 23.34 2.75
C MET A 466 1.79 22.05 2.19
N LEU A 467 1.27 21.49 1.11
CA LEU A 467 1.83 20.33 0.37
C LEU A 467 3.34 20.42 0.01
N ASN A 468 4.04 21.38 0.58
CA ASN A 468 5.47 21.59 0.44
C ASN A 468 6.25 21.25 1.71
N GLU A 469 5.58 20.85 2.81
CA GLU A 469 6.30 20.44 4.00
C GLU A 469 6.93 19.06 3.82
N VAL A 470 8.16 18.91 4.30
CA VAL A 470 8.96 17.68 4.11
C VAL A 470 8.27 16.44 4.68
N ARG A 471 7.42 16.62 5.67
CA ARG A 471 6.69 15.57 6.37
C ARG A 471 5.55 14.98 5.51
N GLU A 472 4.69 15.84 4.96
CA GLU A 472 3.58 15.43 4.09
C GLU A 472 4.10 14.76 2.82
N ILE A 473 5.22 15.24 2.28
CA ILE A 473 5.93 14.60 1.17
C ILE A 473 6.32 13.16 1.54
N GLY A 474 6.84 12.94 2.75
CA GLY A 474 7.23 11.63 3.23
C GLY A 474 6.06 10.65 3.31
N ILE A 475 4.92 11.07 3.85
CA ILE A 475 3.71 10.24 3.94
C ILE A 475 3.17 9.93 2.54
N THR A 476 3.01 10.94 1.70
CA THR A 476 2.51 10.78 0.33
C THR A 476 3.37 9.81 -0.46
N LYS A 477 4.70 9.96 -0.38
CA LYS A 477 5.64 9.07 -1.05
C LYS A 477 5.52 7.63 -0.55
N ALA A 478 5.53 7.42 0.77
CA ALA A 478 5.41 6.08 1.35
C ALA A 478 4.09 5.40 0.97
N THR A 479 2.99 6.17 0.88
CA THR A 479 1.68 5.66 0.52
C THR A 479 1.61 5.25 -0.95
N ILE A 480 2.11 6.06 -1.87
CA ILE A 480 2.10 5.72 -3.29
C ILE A 480 3.08 4.58 -3.62
N GLU A 481 4.22 4.49 -2.91
CA GLU A 481 5.12 3.34 -3.00
C GLU A 481 4.43 2.05 -2.54
N ALA A 482 3.63 2.11 -1.46
CA ALA A 482 2.83 0.96 -1.01
C ALA A 482 1.77 0.58 -2.05
N LEU A 483 1.04 1.54 -2.61
CA LEU A 483 0.04 1.30 -3.66
C LEU A 483 0.65 0.62 -4.88
N HIS A 484 1.86 1.01 -5.28
CA HIS A 484 2.58 0.41 -6.41
C HIS A 484 2.83 -1.10 -6.22
N GLN A 485 3.05 -1.54 -5.00
CA GLN A 485 3.34 -2.94 -4.67
C GLN A 485 2.06 -3.76 -4.43
N LEU A 486 0.98 -3.12 -3.99
CA LEU A 486 -0.30 -3.79 -3.69
C LEU A 486 -1.00 -4.28 -4.96
N ARG A 487 -1.61 -5.46 -4.89
CA ARG A 487 -2.26 -6.13 -6.03
C ARG A 487 -3.78 -6.25 -5.91
N HIS A 488 -4.35 -5.59 -4.93
CA HIS A 488 -5.80 -5.59 -4.72
C HIS A 488 -6.57 -4.94 -5.88
N THR A 489 -7.83 -5.27 -5.99
CA THR A 489 -8.77 -4.57 -6.87
C THR A 489 -8.97 -3.15 -6.34
N TRP A 490 -8.78 -2.15 -7.20
CA TRP A 490 -8.92 -0.76 -6.81
C TRP A 490 -10.37 -0.36 -6.59
N HIS A 491 -10.61 0.31 -5.49
CA HIS A 491 -11.82 1.02 -5.17
C HIS A 491 -11.55 2.53 -5.11
N GLU A 492 -12.46 3.30 -4.55
CA GLU A 492 -12.44 4.75 -4.62
C GLU A 492 -11.17 5.38 -4.04
N ALA A 493 -10.69 4.88 -2.89
CA ALA A 493 -9.50 5.43 -2.24
C ALA A 493 -8.23 5.27 -3.09
N SER A 494 -8.05 4.13 -3.73
CA SER A 494 -6.91 3.90 -4.63
C SER A 494 -6.92 4.86 -5.82
N TYR A 495 -8.09 5.06 -6.45
CA TYR A 495 -8.23 6.00 -7.56
C TYR A 495 -7.98 7.45 -7.15
N ILE A 496 -8.50 7.89 -5.98
CA ILE A 496 -8.26 9.23 -5.45
C ILE A 496 -6.78 9.43 -5.15
N LEU A 497 -6.14 8.46 -4.50
CA LEU A 497 -4.71 8.53 -4.19
C LEU A 497 -3.87 8.66 -5.45
N GLU A 498 -4.12 7.82 -6.44
CA GLU A 498 -3.43 7.83 -7.73
C GLU A 498 -3.57 9.18 -8.44
N ALA A 499 -4.80 9.64 -8.65
CA ALA A 499 -5.08 10.93 -9.28
C ALA A 499 -4.44 12.11 -8.53
N SER A 500 -4.53 12.09 -7.20
CA SER A 500 -3.95 13.15 -6.36
C SER A 500 -2.43 13.16 -6.44
N CYS A 501 -1.79 11.98 -6.45
CA CYS A 501 -0.33 11.88 -6.57
C CYS A 501 0.21 12.39 -7.90
N MET A 502 -0.59 12.42 -8.97
CA MET A 502 -0.21 13.06 -10.24
C MET A 502 -0.07 14.59 -10.15
N LEU A 503 -0.64 15.21 -9.12
CA LEU A 503 -0.68 16.68 -8.92
C LEU A 503 0.22 17.18 -7.77
N VAL A 504 0.73 16.32 -6.89
CA VAL A 504 1.54 16.73 -5.72
C VAL A 504 2.86 17.42 -6.11
N ALA A 505 3.48 18.13 -5.17
CA ALA A 505 4.73 18.86 -5.40
C ALA A 505 5.92 17.94 -5.62
N ASP A 506 5.97 16.79 -4.93
CA ASP A 506 7.08 15.85 -5.03
C ASP A 506 7.11 15.13 -6.39
N LYS A 507 8.24 15.28 -7.09
CA LYS A 507 8.43 14.65 -8.40
C LYS A 507 8.47 13.12 -8.34
N THR A 508 9.02 12.58 -7.25
CA THR A 508 9.13 11.12 -7.07
C THR A 508 7.76 10.49 -6.95
N SER A 509 6.88 11.08 -6.13
CA SER A 509 5.49 10.60 -5.98
C SER A 509 4.72 10.68 -7.30
N ARG A 510 4.91 11.76 -8.10
CA ARG A 510 4.30 11.84 -9.43
C ARG A 510 4.83 10.77 -10.39
N SER A 511 6.13 10.49 -10.35
CA SER A 511 6.70 9.42 -11.20
C SER A 511 6.17 8.04 -10.81
N TYR A 512 5.99 7.76 -9.51
CA TYR A 512 5.34 6.53 -9.08
C TYR A 512 3.90 6.43 -9.60
N ALA A 513 3.11 7.51 -9.52
CA ALA A 513 1.76 7.52 -10.07
C ALA A 513 1.75 7.24 -11.59
N ALA A 514 2.66 7.84 -12.36
CA ALA A 514 2.76 7.52 -13.77
C ALA A 514 3.16 6.05 -14.03
N GLU A 515 4.11 5.50 -13.26
CA GLU A 515 4.54 4.11 -13.37
C GLU A 515 3.40 3.14 -13.04
N ILE A 516 2.61 3.44 -11.99
CA ILE A 516 1.44 2.63 -11.60
C ILE A 516 0.39 2.66 -12.70
N TRP A 517 0.06 3.84 -13.22
CA TRP A 517 -0.91 3.96 -14.31
C TRP A 517 -0.48 3.17 -15.53
N ILE A 518 0.80 3.29 -15.95
CA ILE A 518 1.36 2.55 -17.10
C ILE A 518 1.26 1.03 -16.87
N ASP A 519 1.72 0.54 -15.73
CA ASP A 519 1.69 -0.89 -15.41
C ASP A 519 0.25 -1.44 -15.42
N ARG A 520 -0.70 -0.71 -14.82
CA ARG A 520 -2.10 -1.15 -14.74
C ARG A 520 -2.84 -1.05 -16.06
N VAL A 521 -2.51 -0.08 -16.91
CA VAL A 521 -3.01 -0.01 -18.29
C VAL A 521 -2.53 -1.21 -19.09
N SER A 522 -1.23 -1.53 -19.02
CA SER A 522 -0.68 -2.73 -19.69
C SER A 522 -1.42 -4.00 -19.31
N LYS A 523 -1.86 -4.11 -18.05
CA LYS A 523 -2.57 -5.27 -17.50
C LYS A 523 -4.10 -5.21 -17.66
N GLY A 524 -4.66 -4.11 -18.17
CA GLY A 524 -6.11 -3.93 -18.30
C GLY A 524 -6.87 -3.88 -16.98
N CYS A 525 -6.21 -3.47 -15.87
CA CYS A 525 -6.78 -3.48 -14.53
C CYS A 525 -6.93 -2.08 -13.91
N ILE A 526 -7.23 -1.06 -14.73
CA ILE A 526 -7.43 0.32 -14.31
C ILE A 526 -8.56 0.97 -15.10
N ASP A 527 -9.30 1.87 -14.44
CA ASP A 527 -10.28 2.75 -15.08
C ASP A 527 -9.69 4.16 -15.24
N SER A 528 -9.13 4.44 -16.41
CA SER A 528 -8.53 5.73 -16.73
C SER A 528 -9.55 6.87 -16.73
N LYS A 529 -10.83 6.61 -17.06
CA LYS A 529 -11.91 7.61 -16.99
C LYS A 529 -12.17 8.03 -15.55
N ARG A 530 -12.13 7.07 -14.61
CA ARG A 530 -12.27 7.37 -13.18
C ARG A 530 -11.20 8.33 -12.69
N ILE A 531 -9.94 8.07 -13.04
CA ILE A 531 -8.82 8.97 -12.72
C ILE A 531 -9.07 10.35 -13.33
N GLY A 532 -9.46 10.42 -14.60
CA GLY A 532 -9.78 11.66 -15.28
C GLY A 532 -10.88 12.46 -14.57
N THR A 533 -11.97 11.82 -14.17
CA THR A 533 -13.06 12.44 -13.41
C THR A 533 -12.58 13.05 -12.09
N ILE A 534 -11.73 12.33 -11.35
CA ILE A 534 -11.15 12.81 -10.09
C ILE A 534 -10.25 14.02 -10.34
N LEU A 535 -9.38 13.96 -11.35
CA LEU A 535 -8.53 15.07 -11.76
C LEU A 535 -9.34 16.30 -12.18
N GLY A 536 -10.45 16.11 -12.91
CA GLY A 536 -11.39 17.16 -13.27
C GLY A 536 -11.97 17.84 -12.04
N SER A 537 -12.43 17.07 -11.05
CA SER A 537 -12.93 17.60 -9.77
C SER A 537 -11.86 18.38 -9.00
N HIS A 538 -10.62 17.89 -8.94
CA HIS A 538 -9.50 18.60 -8.33
C HIS A 538 -9.22 19.94 -9.02
N GLN A 539 -9.21 19.96 -10.35
CA GLN A 539 -8.96 21.17 -11.11
C GLN A 539 -10.14 22.16 -11.08
N HIS A 540 -11.37 21.66 -10.93
CA HIS A 540 -12.54 22.52 -10.74
C HIS A 540 -12.41 23.42 -9.50
N THR A 541 -11.85 22.88 -8.42
CA THR A 541 -11.56 23.63 -7.18
C THR A 541 -10.18 24.29 -7.17
N GLY A 542 -9.36 24.07 -8.20
CA GLY A 542 -8.00 24.59 -8.26
C GLY A 542 -7.00 23.86 -7.36
N TRP A 543 -7.32 22.62 -6.95
CA TRP A 543 -6.38 21.82 -6.17
C TRP A 543 -5.26 21.27 -7.07
N GLY A 544 -4.04 21.63 -6.73
CA GLY A 544 -2.84 21.25 -7.47
C GLY A 544 -2.68 22.01 -8.82
N PRO A 545 -1.45 22.40 -9.19
CA PRO A 545 -1.21 23.06 -10.46
C PRO A 545 -1.33 22.10 -11.66
N LEU A 546 -2.20 22.43 -12.62
CA LEU A 546 -2.39 21.66 -13.86
C LEU A 546 -1.08 21.43 -14.62
N LYS A 547 -0.13 22.37 -14.53
CA LYS A 547 1.19 22.25 -15.14
C LYS A 547 1.93 20.99 -14.70
N ARG A 548 1.76 20.55 -13.43
CA ARG A 548 2.44 19.33 -12.94
C ARG A 548 1.95 18.09 -13.67
N LEU A 549 0.64 18.00 -13.88
CA LEU A 549 0.03 16.91 -14.64
C LEU A 549 0.44 16.95 -16.12
N THR A 550 0.34 18.11 -16.78
CA THR A 550 0.71 18.21 -18.19
C THR A 550 2.18 17.90 -18.44
N ASP A 551 3.07 18.31 -17.52
CA ASP A 551 4.49 17.94 -17.57
C ASP A 551 4.68 16.42 -17.38
N LEU A 552 3.96 15.80 -16.45
CA LEU A 552 3.98 14.36 -16.20
C LEU A 552 3.53 13.57 -17.43
N ILE A 553 2.39 13.95 -18.01
CA ILE A 553 1.84 13.33 -19.21
C ILE A 553 2.86 13.36 -20.35
N GLN A 554 3.39 14.53 -20.68
CA GLN A 554 4.34 14.68 -21.80
C GLN A 554 5.67 13.94 -21.56
N GLN A 555 6.11 13.85 -20.31
CA GLN A 555 7.42 13.27 -20.02
C GLN A 555 7.37 11.75 -19.81
N GLN A 556 6.25 11.20 -19.36
CA GLN A 556 6.22 9.81 -18.90
C GLN A 556 5.04 8.98 -19.42
N MET A 557 3.86 9.58 -19.68
CA MET A 557 2.65 8.79 -19.97
C MET A 557 2.33 8.74 -21.46
N MET A 558 2.71 9.77 -22.25
CA MET A 558 2.49 9.81 -23.70
C MET A 558 3.47 8.93 -24.45
N ASN A 559 3.01 8.31 -25.54
CA ASN A 559 3.83 7.52 -26.47
C ASN A 559 4.48 6.28 -25.85
N VAL A 560 3.90 5.73 -24.76
CA VAL A 560 4.33 4.45 -24.19
C VAL A 560 3.93 3.31 -25.13
N SER A 561 2.65 3.22 -25.50
CA SER A 561 2.13 2.33 -26.55
C SER A 561 0.80 2.87 -27.09
N PRO A 562 0.26 2.31 -28.20
CA PRO A 562 -1.06 2.68 -28.71
C PRO A 562 -2.18 2.48 -27.68
N LEU A 563 -2.11 1.44 -26.86
CA LEU A 563 -3.05 1.19 -25.77
C LEU A 563 -3.02 2.32 -24.74
N HIS A 564 -1.82 2.70 -24.29
CA HIS A 564 -1.64 3.79 -23.32
C HIS A 564 -2.13 5.13 -23.87
N ASN A 565 -1.89 5.42 -25.15
CA ASN A 565 -2.38 6.66 -25.75
C ASN A 565 -3.92 6.71 -25.79
N ARG A 566 -4.60 5.60 -26.05
CA ARG A 566 -6.07 5.54 -26.00
C ARG A 566 -6.61 5.69 -24.58
N GLU A 567 -6.00 5.03 -23.61
CA GLU A 567 -6.37 5.17 -22.21
C GLU A 567 -6.11 6.59 -21.69
N LEU A 568 -5.02 7.22 -22.13
CA LEU A 568 -4.70 8.61 -21.80
C LEU A 568 -5.69 9.58 -22.43
N GLU A 569 -6.15 9.33 -23.66
CA GLU A 569 -7.22 10.09 -24.28
C GLU A 569 -8.50 10.00 -23.44
N SER A 570 -8.89 8.79 -23.02
CA SER A 570 -10.04 8.56 -22.15
C SER A 570 -9.95 9.31 -20.82
N LEU A 571 -8.76 9.30 -20.20
CA LEU A 571 -8.47 10.05 -18.98
C LEU A 571 -8.65 11.57 -19.21
N ILE A 572 -8.08 12.11 -20.29
CA ILE A 572 -8.15 13.55 -20.57
C ILE A 572 -9.57 13.99 -20.92
N VAL A 573 -10.31 13.20 -21.67
CA VAL A 573 -11.73 13.48 -21.98
C VAL A 573 -12.54 13.58 -20.69
N ALA A 574 -12.44 12.59 -19.81
CA ALA A 574 -13.15 12.60 -18.54
C ALA A 574 -12.73 13.78 -17.64
N MET A 575 -11.44 14.13 -17.66
CA MET A 575 -10.95 15.30 -16.93
C MET A 575 -11.52 16.61 -17.49
N LEU A 576 -11.47 16.80 -18.82
CA LEU A 576 -11.98 18.01 -19.48
C LEU A 576 -13.47 18.21 -19.21
N ALA A 577 -14.27 17.13 -19.24
CA ALA A 577 -15.71 17.18 -18.96
C ALA A 577 -16.03 17.71 -17.54
N GLY A 578 -15.12 17.53 -16.57
CA GLY A 578 -15.25 18.03 -15.21
C GLY A 578 -14.75 19.46 -14.98
N LEU A 579 -14.18 20.12 -15.99
CA LEU A 579 -13.64 21.47 -15.82
C LEU A 579 -14.74 22.57 -15.84
N PRO A 580 -14.49 23.72 -15.18
CA PRO A 580 -15.42 24.85 -15.25
C PRO A 580 -15.38 25.52 -16.61
N GLU A 581 -16.48 26.20 -17.00
CA GLU A 581 -16.53 27.00 -18.22
C GLU A 581 -15.48 28.12 -18.25
N LYS A 582 -15.19 28.73 -17.09
CA LYS A 582 -14.11 29.69 -16.96
C LYS A 582 -12.76 28.99 -17.10
N PRO A 583 -11.93 29.36 -18.10
CA PRO A 583 -10.64 28.71 -18.32
C PRO A 583 -9.74 28.74 -17.07
N ILE A 584 -9.19 27.60 -16.72
CA ILE A 584 -8.20 27.48 -15.65
C ILE A 584 -6.80 27.79 -16.17
N LYS A 585 -5.87 28.03 -15.25
CA LYS A 585 -4.45 28.26 -15.58
C LYS A 585 -3.86 27.01 -16.25
N ASP A 586 -3.00 27.22 -17.23
CA ASP A 586 -2.29 26.17 -18.00
C ASP A 586 -3.19 25.25 -18.86
N LEU A 587 -4.50 25.56 -19.01
CA LEU A 587 -5.46 24.80 -19.83
C LEU A 587 -4.99 24.64 -21.29
N LYS A 588 -4.36 25.70 -21.87
CA LYS A 588 -3.85 25.66 -23.23
C LYS A 588 -2.97 24.44 -23.49
N LYS A 589 -2.06 24.14 -22.56
CA LYS A 589 -1.14 23.01 -22.69
C LYS A 589 -1.86 21.66 -22.65
N LEU A 590 -2.90 21.53 -21.81
CA LEU A 590 -3.73 20.32 -21.78
C LEU A 590 -4.49 20.12 -23.11
N LEU A 591 -5.05 21.20 -23.69
CA LEU A 591 -5.72 21.13 -24.99
C LEU A 591 -4.75 20.79 -26.14
N GLU A 592 -3.51 21.28 -26.10
CA GLU A 592 -2.47 20.92 -27.05
C GLU A 592 -2.12 19.42 -26.96
N ILE A 593 -1.99 18.87 -25.75
CA ILE A 593 -1.79 17.43 -25.51
C ILE A 593 -2.99 16.63 -26.04
N TYR A 594 -4.21 17.09 -25.77
CA TYR A 594 -5.42 16.41 -26.26
C TYR A 594 -5.49 16.39 -27.78
N ALA A 595 -5.20 17.52 -28.46
CA ALA A 595 -5.13 17.56 -29.92
C ALA A 595 -4.09 16.60 -30.51
N GLU A 596 -2.92 16.49 -29.85
CA GLU A 596 -1.86 15.56 -30.25
C GLU A 596 -2.32 14.09 -30.09
N LEU A 597 -2.97 13.75 -28.98
CA LEU A 597 -3.52 12.40 -28.75
C LEU A 597 -4.60 12.03 -29.78
N LEU A 598 -5.51 12.95 -30.09
CA LEU A 598 -6.52 12.73 -31.15
C LEU A 598 -5.84 12.42 -32.49
N SER A 599 -4.78 13.13 -32.84
CA SER A 599 -3.99 12.87 -34.05
C SER A 599 -3.31 11.50 -34.01
N ILE A 600 -2.65 11.14 -32.91
CA ILE A 600 -1.97 9.86 -32.75
C ILE A 600 -2.94 8.69 -32.80
N ASN A 601 -4.09 8.81 -32.13
CA ASN A 601 -5.10 7.77 -32.05
C ASN A 601 -6.04 7.72 -33.28
N HIS A 602 -5.87 8.64 -34.23
CA HIS A 602 -6.80 8.83 -35.37
C HIS A 602 -8.26 8.94 -34.92
N SER A 603 -8.49 9.64 -33.82
CA SER A 603 -9.79 9.83 -33.19
C SER A 603 -10.27 11.28 -33.32
N LYS A 604 -11.53 11.53 -32.96
CA LYS A 604 -12.12 12.86 -32.92
C LYS A 604 -12.80 13.09 -31.57
N ALA A 605 -12.85 14.35 -31.14
CA ALA A 605 -13.62 14.71 -29.96
C ALA A 605 -15.11 14.42 -30.19
N LYS A 606 -15.71 13.59 -29.30
CA LYS A 606 -17.11 13.12 -29.41
C LYS A 606 -17.93 13.40 -28.15
N ASP A 607 -17.27 13.63 -27.02
CA ASP A 607 -17.95 13.86 -25.75
C ASP A 607 -18.70 15.20 -25.78
N GLU A 608 -20.00 15.17 -25.51
CA GLU A 608 -20.88 16.34 -25.63
C GLU A 608 -20.46 17.47 -24.69
N GLN A 609 -20.09 17.15 -23.45
CA GLN A 609 -19.68 18.13 -22.46
C GLN A 609 -18.35 18.77 -22.85
N VAL A 610 -17.39 17.98 -23.35
CA VAL A 610 -16.12 18.51 -23.86
C VAL A 610 -16.36 19.42 -25.07
N LEU A 611 -17.21 19.01 -26.01
CA LEU A 611 -17.55 19.82 -27.18
C LEU A 611 -18.21 21.16 -26.76
N HIS A 612 -19.11 21.14 -25.79
CA HIS A 612 -19.68 22.34 -25.20
C HIS A 612 -18.60 23.29 -24.66
N LEU A 613 -17.70 22.76 -23.81
CA LEU A 613 -16.61 23.54 -23.22
C LEU A 613 -15.64 24.09 -24.28
N LEU A 614 -15.29 23.30 -25.29
CA LEU A 614 -14.47 23.76 -26.43
C LEU A 614 -15.12 24.94 -27.16
N ASN A 615 -16.45 24.92 -27.37
CA ASN A 615 -17.17 26.04 -27.97
C ASN A 615 -17.14 27.30 -27.10
N VAL A 616 -17.27 27.17 -25.76
CA VAL A 616 -17.11 28.29 -24.84
C VAL A 616 -15.68 28.85 -24.91
N TRP A 617 -14.67 27.98 -24.86
CA TRP A 617 -13.27 28.40 -24.85
C TRP A 617 -12.74 28.90 -26.18
N LYS A 618 -13.41 28.61 -27.30
CA LYS A 618 -13.08 29.15 -28.63
C LYS A 618 -13.05 30.68 -28.67
N GLY A 619 -13.86 31.33 -27.82
CA GLY A 619 -13.88 32.78 -27.66
C GLY A 619 -12.68 33.39 -26.93
N VAL A 620 -11.87 32.58 -26.29
CA VAL A 620 -10.72 33.00 -25.47
C VAL A 620 -9.46 33.08 -26.32
N ALA A 621 -8.88 34.28 -26.46
CA ALA A 621 -7.82 34.59 -27.43
C ALA A 621 -6.61 33.60 -27.37
N ASN A 622 -6.13 33.25 -26.16
CA ASN A 622 -4.99 32.38 -26.00
C ASN A 622 -5.30 30.87 -26.17
N LEU A 623 -6.59 30.49 -26.22
CA LEU A 623 -7.03 29.07 -26.41
C LEU A 623 -7.51 28.80 -27.84
N LYS A 624 -7.86 29.85 -28.62
CA LYS A 624 -8.48 29.76 -29.95
C LYS A 624 -7.75 28.77 -30.88
N LYS A 625 -6.41 28.82 -30.94
CA LYS A 625 -5.62 27.94 -31.78
C LYS A 625 -5.66 26.48 -31.31
N ALA A 626 -5.54 26.25 -30.00
CA ALA A 626 -5.57 24.89 -29.44
C ALA A 626 -6.95 24.23 -29.64
N VAL A 627 -8.04 25.01 -29.45
CA VAL A 627 -9.41 24.53 -29.71
C VAL A 627 -9.62 24.23 -31.19
N ALA A 628 -9.13 25.06 -32.09
CA ALA A 628 -9.25 24.83 -33.54
C ALA A 628 -8.55 23.50 -33.95
N ASN A 629 -7.38 23.20 -33.40
CA ASN A 629 -6.67 21.96 -33.68
C ASN A 629 -7.41 20.69 -33.21
N ILE A 630 -8.32 20.81 -32.25
CA ILE A 630 -9.14 19.69 -31.75
C ILE A 630 -10.39 19.49 -32.63
N GLN A 631 -10.93 20.59 -33.20
CA GLN A 631 -12.17 20.57 -33.97
C GLN A 631 -11.95 20.18 -35.46
N HIS A 632 -10.71 20.17 -35.92
CA HIS A 632 -10.32 19.74 -37.28
C HIS A 632 -9.90 18.27 -37.28
#